data_4002e1fe3fc625ebc5c3a1fec6327a43
#
_entry.id   4002e1fe3fc625ebc5c3a1fec6327a43
#
_cell.length_a   1.000
_cell.length_b   1.000
_cell.length_c   1.000
_cell.angle_alpha   90.00
_cell.angle_beta   90.00
_cell.angle_gamma   90.00
#
_symmetry.space_group_name_H-M   'P 1'
#
loop_
_entity.id
_entity.type
_entity.pdbx_description
1 polymer ?
#
loop_
_entity_poly.entity_id
_entity_poly.type
_entity_poly.pdbx_seq_one_letter_code
_entity_poly.pdbx_strand_id
1 'polypeptide(L)'
;MKNKCESFIITIIIYYIFYVLRSKGGDFINAELDCYRALVGFLSEVLGDDTEIILHDVTDLEHSVVAIGKTNLSGRELGAPVTNLMLKMLKEGRAKNKSYITNYEGVAKDGTVLRSSTFFIRNTKDDIIGMLCINSDYRKMERVIAYLSQFVGVQRPIEKKKEKPPAVEHLSPSIEDLAKESIKEIVGGVNIPPERMSQEERIAIIEKLNENGIFLLKGIVSIVAQELCTSEASIYRYLSKVKKVRES
;
A
#
# COMPACT_ATOMS: atom_id res chain seq x y z
N MET A 1 17.22 -44.49 14.42
CA MET A 1 16.36 -44.10 13.29
C MET A 1 14.87 -43.94 13.65
N LYS A 2 14.34 -44.51 14.75
CA LYS A 2 12.91 -44.37 15.14
C LYS A 2 12.48 -42.97 15.55
N ASN A 3 13.35 -42.20 16.25
CA ASN A 3 12.95 -40.89 16.82
C ASN A 3 12.78 -39.75 15.79
N LYS A 4 13.31 -39.87 14.58
CA LYS A 4 13.12 -38.81 13.54
C LYS A 4 11.77 -38.92 12.81
N CYS A 5 11.24 -40.16 12.68
CA CYS A 5 9.93 -40.37 12.06
C CYS A 5 8.77 -39.90 12.95
N GLU A 6 8.88 -40.16 14.27
CA GLU A 6 7.84 -39.71 15.22
C GLU A 6 7.77 -38.18 15.32
N SER A 7 8.91 -37.49 15.35
CA SER A 7 8.96 -36.03 15.34
C SER A 7 8.35 -35.43 14.06
N PHE A 8 8.56 -36.07 12.91
CA PHE A 8 8.00 -35.61 11.63
C PHE A 8 6.48 -35.81 11.56
N ILE A 9 5.99 -36.95 12.08
CA ILE A 9 4.55 -37.27 12.15
C ILE A 9 3.85 -36.32 13.12
N ILE A 10 4.43 -36.05 14.28
CA ILE A 10 3.87 -35.08 15.26
C ILE A 10 3.80 -33.71 14.67
N THR A 11 4.83 -33.25 13.94
CA THR A 11 4.84 -31.95 13.26
C THR A 11 3.74 -31.86 12.20
N ILE A 12 3.54 -32.93 11.41
CA ILE A 12 2.46 -32.98 10.40
C ILE A 12 1.07 -32.97 11.07
N ILE A 13 0.91 -33.73 12.17
CA ILE A 13 -0.36 -33.76 12.91
C ILE A 13 -0.66 -32.41 13.55
N ILE A 14 0.32 -31.75 14.14
CA ILE A 14 0.16 -30.42 14.70
C ILE A 14 -0.21 -29.42 13.59
N TYR A 15 0.47 -29.49 12.43
CA TYR A 15 0.15 -28.66 11.26
C TYR A 15 -1.27 -28.94 10.74
N TYR A 16 -1.68 -30.21 10.68
CA TYR A 16 -3.02 -30.59 10.24
C TYR A 16 -4.12 -30.20 11.25
N ILE A 17 -3.86 -30.35 12.56
CA ILE A 17 -4.77 -29.91 13.62
C ILE A 17 -4.91 -28.38 13.58
N PHE A 18 -3.81 -27.64 13.43
CA PHE A 18 -3.83 -26.18 13.23
C PHE A 18 -4.61 -25.78 11.98
N TYR A 19 -4.42 -26.51 10.88
CA TYR A 19 -5.15 -26.31 9.63
C TYR A 19 -6.65 -26.56 9.79
N VAL A 20 -7.05 -27.66 10.44
CA VAL A 20 -8.46 -28.05 10.63
C VAL A 20 -9.17 -27.15 11.68
N LEU A 21 -8.50 -26.75 12.74
CA LEU A 21 -9.06 -25.80 13.71
C LEU A 21 -9.27 -24.41 13.10
N ARG A 22 -8.43 -24.05 12.16
CA ARG A 22 -8.49 -22.78 11.41
C ARG A 22 -9.60 -22.77 10.34
N SER A 23 -9.99 -23.93 9.79
CA SER A 23 -11.03 -24.04 8.77
C SER A 23 -12.46 -23.83 9.28
N LYS A 24 -12.66 -23.64 10.59
CA LYS A 24 -14.01 -23.49 11.20
C LYS A 24 -14.41 -22.06 11.55
N GLY A 25 -13.66 -21.06 11.21
CA GLY A 25 -14.08 -19.69 11.47
C GLY A 25 -13.08 -18.63 11.00
N GLY A 26 -13.38 -17.95 9.92
CA GLY A 26 -12.92 -16.61 9.61
C GLY A 26 -11.50 -16.48 9.07
N ASP A 27 -11.39 -15.78 7.97
CA ASP A 27 -10.22 -15.13 7.36
C ASP A 27 -9.07 -16.07 6.94
N PHE A 28 -9.02 -16.37 5.65
CA PHE A 28 -7.86 -16.97 4.97
C PHE A 28 -6.69 -15.98 4.94
N ILE A 29 -6.06 -15.77 6.10
CA ILE A 29 -4.81 -15.03 6.15
C ILE A 29 -3.67 -16.03 5.94
N ASN A 30 -2.70 -15.61 5.15
CA ASN A 30 -1.48 -16.38 4.98
C ASN A 30 -0.86 -16.71 6.35
N ALA A 31 -0.73 -17.99 6.66
CA ALA A 31 -0.21 -18.45 7.95
C ALA A 31 1.16 -17.86 8.31
N GLU A 32 1.95 -17.49 7.30
CA GLU A 32 3.25 -16.86 7.47
C GLU A 32 3.13 -15.42 8.02
N LEU A 33 1.95 -14.79 7.96
CA LEU A 33 1.71 -13.45 8.49
C LEU A 33 1.21 -13.41 9.94
N ASP A 34 0.85 -14.56 10.53
CA ASP A 34 0.27 -14.60 11.88
C ASP A 34 1.21 -14.05 12.97
N CYS A 35 2.52 -14.30 12.86
CA CYS A 35 3.48 -13.76 13.80
C CYS A 35 3.55 -12.21 13.76
N TYR A 36 3.28 -11.61 12.61
CA TYR A 36 3.27 -10.16 12.44
C TYR A 36 2.02 -9.50 13.02
N ARG A 37 0.90 -10.24 13.20
CA ARG A 37 -0.27 -9.70 13.91
C ARG A 37 0.03 -9.37 15.37
N ALA A 38 0.75 -10.25 16.06
CA ALA A 38 1.18 -9.98 17.42
C ALA A 38 2.13 -8.78 17.47
N LEU A 39 2.99 -8.63 16.45
CA LEU A 39 3.89 -7.48 16.32
C LEU A 39 3.13 -6.17 16.11
N VAL A 40 2.01 -6.16 15.38
CA VAL A 40 1.15 -4.97 15.25
C VAL A 40 0.66 -4.48 16.60
N GLY A 41 0.13 -5.39 17.43
CA GLY A 41 -0.32 -5.04 18.78
C GLY A 41 0.83 -4.50 19.64
N PHE A 42 1.95 -5.21 19.67
CA PHE A 42 3.14 -4.82 20.42
C PHE A 42 3.67 -3.43 20.02
N LEU A 43 3.88 -3.20 18.73
CA LEU A 43 4.36 -1.90 18.23
C LEU A 43 3.37 -0.78 18.48
N SER A 44 2.08 -1.05 18.42
CA SER A 44 1.03 -0.06 18.72
C SER A 44 1.08 0.40 20.18
N GLU A 45 1.39 -0.51 21.11
CA GLU A 45 1.58 -0.15 22.52
C GLU A 45 2.88 0.64 22.74
N VAL A 46 3.98 0.20 22.14
CA VAL A 46 5.31 0.81 22.33
C VAL A 46 5.40 2.20 21.71
N LEU A 47 4.84 2.41 20.52
CA LEU A 47 4.98 3.66 19.76
C LEU A 47 3.91 4.70 20.12
N GLY A 48 2.84 4.31 20.80
CA GLY A 48 1.82 5.21 21.34
C GLY A 48 0.84 5.77 20.31
N ASP A 49 0.04 6.74 20.76
CA ASP A 49 -1.17 7.17 20.06
C ASP A 49 -0.93 8.08 18.83
N ASP A 50 0.29 8.57 18.64
CA ASP A 50 0.66 9.36 17.46
C ASP A 50 1.22 8.46 16.33
N THR A 51 1.05 7.13 16.45
CA THR A 51 1.55 6.16 15.46
C THR A 51 0.53 5.07 15.20
N GLU A 52 0.22 4.85 13.93
CA GLU A 52 -0.63 3.78 13.43
C GLU A 52 0.24 2.66 12.86
N ILE A 53 -0.10 1.42 13.15
CA ILE A 53 0.55 0.21 12.62
C ILE A 53 -0.46 -0.57 11.82
N ILE A 54 -0.12 -0.89 10.57
CA ILE A 54 -1.00 -1.66 9.66
C ILE A 54 -0.22 -2.83 9.09
N LEU A 55 -0.85 -4.00 9.11
CA LEU A 55 -0.36 -5.20 8.41
C LEU A 55 -1.22 -5.45 7.18
N HIS A 56 -0.55 -5.61 6.05
CA HIS A 56 -1.15 -5.97 4.77
C HIS A 56 -0.78 -7.39 4.37
N ASP A 57 -1.77 -8.13 3.87
CA ASP A 57 -1.59 -9.32 3.05
C ASP A 57 -1.68 -8.92 1.58
N VAL A 58 -0.62 -9.13 0.81
CA VAL A 58 -0.59 -8.74 -0.61
C VAL A 58 -1.05 -9.86 -1.54
N THR A 59 -1.52 -10.98 -1.01
CA THR A 59 -2.15 -12.04 -1.80
C THR A 59 -3.59 -11.68 -2.19
N ASP A 60 -4.27 -10.82 -1.39
CA ASP A 60 -5.53 -10.17 -1.72
C ASP A 60 -5.37 -8.65 -1.69
N LEU A 61 -5.15 -8.06 -2.87
CA LEU A 61 -4.91 -6.62 -3.01
C LEU A 61 -6.15 -5.77 -2.71
N GLU A 62 -7.34 -6.36 -2.81
CA GLU A 62 -8.62 -5.67 -2.62
C GLU A 62 -9.01 -5.59 -1.15
N HIS A 63 -8.58 -6.56 -0.35
CA HIS A 63 -8.84 -6.63 1.09
C HIS A 63 -7.53 -6.84 1.87
N SER A 64 -6.52 -6.06 1.53
CA SER A 64 -5.15 -6.30 1.98
C SER A 64 -4.91 -6.01 3.47
N VAL A 65 -5.66 -5.09 4.09
CA VAL A 65 -5.49 -4.74 5.50
C VAL A 65 -6.02 -5.87 6.38
N VAL A 66 -5.11 -6.62 7.01
CA VAL A 66 -5.45 -7.79 7.83
C VAL A 66 -5.25 -7.58 9.33
N ALA A 67 -4.55 -6.53 9.73
CA ALA A 67 -4.48 -6.09 11.12
C ALA A 67 -4.18 -4.58 11.19
N ILE A 68 -4.76 -3.91 12.18
CA ILE A 68 -4.53 -2.50 12.50
C ILE A 68 -4.28 -2.40 14.00
N GLY A 69 -3.33 -1.57 14.41
CA GLY A 69 -3.09 -1.23 15.80
C GLY A 69 -4.23 -0.42 16.42
N LYS A 70 -4.08 -0.03 17.67
CA LYS A 70 -5.12 0.70 18.42
C LYS A 70 -5.41 2.11 17.88
N THR A 71 -4.47 2.71 17.15
CA THR A 71 -4.56 4.07 16.62
C THR A 71 -4.90 4.03 15.14
N ASN A 72 -5.89 4.83 14.74
CA ASN A 72 -6.31 4.98 13.34
C ASN A 72 -6.07 6.44 12.91
N LEU A 73 -4.93 6.69 12.28
CA LEU A 73 -4.54 8.00 11.74
C LEU A 73 -4.90 8.15 10.26
N SER A 74 -4.89 7.05 9.52
CA SER A 74 -5.14 7.07 8.08
C SER A 74 -6.62 7.06 7.72
N GLY A 75 -7.49 6.70 8.66
CA GLY A 75 -8.91 6.45 8.41
C GLY A 75 -9.19 5.14 7.68
N ARG A 76 -8.22 4.21 7.65
CA ARG A 76 -8.38 2.89 7.01
C ARG A 76 -8.97 1.88 7.99
N GLU A 77 -9.63 0.88 7.46
CA GLU A 77 -10.27 -0.19 8.23
C GLU A 77 -9.77 -1.56 7.80
N LEU A 78 -10.06 -2.59 8.58
CA LEU A 78 -9.80 -3.97 8.18
C LEU A 78 -10.48 -4.26 6.84
N GLY A 79 -9.79 -4.96 5.95
CA GLY A 79 -10.27 -5.23 4.61
C GLY A 79 -10.10 -4.07 3.61
N ALA A 80 -9.50 -2.94 3.99
CA ALA A 80 -9.18 -1.90 3.03
C ALA A 80 -8.14 -2.38 1.99
N PRO A 81 -8.17 -1.87 0.73
CA PRO A 81 -7.28 -2.31 -0.34
C PRO A 81 -5.83 -1.88 -0.10
N VAL A 82 -4.90 -2.36 -0.92
CA VAL A 82 -3.52 -1.82 -0.98
C VAL A 82 -3.50 -0.35 -1.38
N THR A 83 -2.37 0.33 -1.18
CA THR A 83 -2.16 1.71 -1.61
C THR A 83 -1.59 1.81 -3.04
N ASN A 84 -1.66 3.01 -3.65
CA ASN A 84 -1.03 3.31 -4.93
C ASN A 84 0.49 3.01 -4.91
N LEU A 85 1.15 3.37 -3.82
CA LEU A 85 2.59 3.13 -3.65
C LEU A 85 2.91 1.63 -3.58
N MET A 86 2.11 0.85 -2.83
CA MET A 86 2.26 -0.60 -2.76
C MET A 86 2.05 -1.28 -4.11
N LEU A 87 1.00 -0.90 -4.86
CA LEU A 87 0.76 -1.42 -6.22
C LEU A 87 1.94 -1.16 -7.14
N LYS A 88 2.47 0.05 -7.10
CA LYS A 88 3.64 0.43 -7.90
C LYS A 88 4.87 -0.41 -7.52
N MET A 89 5.13 -0.58 -6.24
CA MET A 89 6.25 -1.39 -5.75
C MET A 89 6.15 -2.86 -6.15
N LEU A 90 4.95 -3.43 -6.04
CA LEU A 90 4.69 -4.81 -6.44
C LEU A 90 4.93 -4.98 -7.96
N LYS A 91 4.43 -4.05 -8.78
CA LYS A 91 4.55 -4.13 -10.23
C LYS A 91 5.98 -3.92 -10.72
N GLU A 92 6.69 -2.94 -10.18
CA GLU A 92 8.06 -2.64 -10.59
C GLU A 92 9.07 -3.67 -10.09
N GLY A 93 8.65 -4.56 -9.17
CA GLY A 93 9.56 -5.49 -8.50
C GLY A 93 10.70 -4.78 -7.75
N ARG A 94 10.57 -3.46 -7.52
CA ARG A 94 11.60 -2.63 -6.88
C ARG A 94 11.92 -3.05 -5.46
N ALA A 95 10.99 -3.76 -4.85
CA ALA A 95 11.22 -4.36 -3.54
C ALA A 95 12.18 -5.57 -3.60
N LYS A 96 12.57 -6.07 -4.78
CA LYS A 96 13.40 -7.28 -4.90
C LYS A 96 14.69 -7.24 -4.08
N ASN A 97 15.27 -6.05 -3.89
CA ASN A 97 16.54 -5.91 -3.19
C ASN A 97 16.46 -5.07 -1.91
N LYS A 98 15.25 -4.71 -1.45
CA LYS A 98 15.06 -3.93 -0.23
C LYS A 98 14.18 -4.68 0.76
N SER A 99 14.58 -4.68 2.02
CA SER A 99 13.76 -5.22 3.10
C SER A 99 12.74 -4.21 3.61
N TYR A 100 12.99 -2.90 3.40
CA TYR A 100 12.11 -1.81 3.88
C TYR A 100 12.34 -0.51 3.11
N ILE A 101 11.39 0.40 3.25
CA ILE A 101 11.52 1.83 2.90
C ILE A 101 11.07 2.66 4.10
N THR A 102 11.69 3.81 4.30
CA THR A 102 11.39 4.64 5.47
C THR A 102 11.24 6.11 5.11
N ASN A 103 10.49 6.84 5.95
CA ASN A 103 10.43 8.30 5.94
C ASN A 103 9.90 8.90 4.62
N TYR A 104 8.88 8.30 4.05
CA TYR A 104 8.15 8.86 2.92
C TYR A 104 6.82 9.48 3.39
N GLU A 105 6.21 10.29 2.54
CA GLU A 105 4.94 10.96 2.84
C GLU A 105 3.76 10.05 2.52
N GLY A 106 2.90 9.80 3.52
CA GLY A 106 1.59 9.21 3.37
C GLY A 106 0.52 10.30 3.58
N VAL A 107 -0.51 10.32 2.74
CA VAL A 107 -1.63 11.27 2.86
C VAL A 107 -2.89 10.50 3.22
N ALA A 108 -3.44 10.80 4.39
CA ALA A 108 -4.71 10.25 4.87
C ALA A 108 -5.89 10.85 4.08
N LYS A 109 -7.08 10.23 4.20
CA LYS A 109 -8.29 10.66 3.51
C LYS A 109 -8.68 12.10 3.83
N ASP A 110 -8.44 12.57 5.04
CA ASP A 110 -8.71 13.94 5.47
C ASP A 110 -7.63 14.96 5.04
N GLY A 111 -6.63 14.52 4.27
CA GLY A 111 -5.50 15.33 3.83
C GLY A 111 -4.38 15.45 4.85
N THR A 112 -4.46 14.78 6.00
CA THR A 112 -3.37 14.74 6.99
C THR A 112 -2.14 14.09 6.38
N VAL A 113 -1.01 14.78 6.44
CA VAL A 113 0.28 14.24 6.02
C VAL A 113 0.90 13.47 7.18
N LEU A 114 1.18 12.20 6.95
CA LEU A 114 1.81 11.29 7.87
C LEU A 114 3.21 10.94 7.37
N ARG A 115 4.11 10.64 8.27
CA ARG A 115 5.41 10.08 7.94
C ARG A 115 5.31 8.56 7.97
N SER A 116 5.44 7.95 6.80
CA SER A 116 5.23 6.52 6.59
C SER A 116 6.53 5.75 6.43
N SER A 117 6.51 4.50 6.82
CA SER A 117 7.59 3.52 6.62
C SER A 117 6.98 2.15 6.40
N THR A 118 7.56 1.36 5.49
CA THR A 118 7.06 0.02 5.16
C THR A 118 8.18 -1.00 5.20
N PHE A 119 7.95 -2.09 5.92
CA PHE A 119 8.78 -3.29 5.93
C PHE A 119 8.13 -4.36 5.04
N PHE A 120 8.90 -4.97 4.14
CA PHE A 120 8.44 -6.02 3.23
C PHE A 120 8.60 -7.39 3.86
N ILE A 121 7.50 -8.11 3.99
CA ILE A 121 7.47 -9.49 4.50
C ILE A 121 7.56 -10.43 3.30
N ARG A 122 8.54 -11.35 3.35
CA ARG A 122 8.79 -12.28 2.26
C ARG A 122 8.64 -13.72 2.70
N ASN A 123 8.24 -14.58 1.78
CA ASN A 123 8.25 -16.02 1.96
C ASN A 123 9.65 -16.61 1.72
N THR A 124 9.79 -17.90 1.87
CA THR A 124 11.04 -18.64 1.64
C THR A 124 11.54 -18.62 0.19
N LYS A 125 10.70 -18.20 -0.77
CA LYS A 125 11.03 -18.05 -2.18
C LYS A 125 11.42 -16.59 -2.56
N ASP A 126 11.50 -15.72 -1.55
CA ASP A 126 11.77 -14.28 -1.70
C ASP A 126 10.62 -13.48 -2.34
N ASP A 127 9.40 -14.05 -2.45
CA ASP A 127 8.22 -13.31 -2.89
C ASP A 127 7.68 -12.46 -1.74
N ILE A 128 7.26 -11.23 -2.02
CA ILE A 128 6.57 -10.39 -1.03
C ILE A 128 5.17 -10.96 -0.81
N ILE A 129 4.89 -11.34 0.44
CA ILE A 129 3.60 -11.90 0.86
C ILE A 129 2.82 -10.94 1.75
N GLY A 130 3.50 -9.95 2.33
CA GLY A 130 2.87 -8.95 3.18
C GLY A 130 3.73 -7.70 3.33
N MET A 131 3.14 -6.69 3.95
CA MET A 131 3.80 -5.44 4.29
C MET A 131 3.37 -4.97 5.68
N LEU A 132 4.34 -4.58 6.51
CA LEU A 132 4.09 -3.94 7.81
C LEU A 132 4.37 -2.45 7.66
N CYS A 133 3.34 -1.63 7.83
CA CYS A 133 3.41 -0.19 7.68
C CYS A 133 3.33 0.51 9.03
N ILE A 134 4.13 1.56 9.19
CA ILE A 134 4.16 2.46 10.34
C ILE A 134 3.88 3.87 9.82
N ASN A 135 2.77 4.47 10.26
CA ASN A 135 2.36 5.81 9.90
C ASN A 135 2.36 6.68 11.17
N SER A 136 3.11 7.77 11.17
CA SER A 136 3.26 8.62 12.35
C SER A 136 2.85 10.07 12.08
N ASP A 137 2.10 10.66 13.02
CA ASP A 137 1.72 12.06 13.02
C ASP A 137 2.73 12.89 13.80
N TYR A 138 3.52 13.67 13.11
CA TYR A 138 4.53 14.54 13.73
C TYR A 138 4.07 15.99 13.97
N ARG A 139 2.80 16.32 13.67
CA ARG A 139 2.29 17.70 13.80
C ARG A 139 2.44 18.27 15.22
N LYS A 140 2.27 17.43 16.24
CA LYS A 140 2.49 17.86 17.64
C LYS A 140 3.97 18.20 17.89
N MET A 141 4.89 17.36 17.41
CA MET A 141 6.32 17.58 17.55
C MET A 141 6.80 18.79 16.74
N GLU A 142 6.29 18.99 15.54
CA GLU A 142 6.58 20.18 14.72
C GLU A 142 6.16 21.48 15.40
N ARG A 143 4.99 21.49 16.08
CA ARG A 143 4.56 22.65 16.89
C ARG A 143 5.50 22.93 18.07
N VAL A 144 5.96 21.89 18.77
CA VAL A 144 6.95 22.03 19.86
C VAL A 144 8.26 22.59 19.33
N ILE A 145 8.75 22.06 18.20
CA ILE A 145 9.98 22.57 17.55
C ILE A 145 9.82 24.03 17.15
N ALA A 146 8.69 24.40 16.53
CA ALA A 146 8.40 25.78 16.13
C ALA A 146 8.38 26.72 17.35
N TYR A 147 7.72 26.31 18.43
CA TYR A 147 7.69 27.07 19.69
C TYR A 147 9.09 27.26 20.28
N LEU A 148 9.88 26.20 20.38
CA LEU A 148 11.26 26.28 20.88
C LEU A 148 12.14 27.15 19.99
N SER A 149 12.00 27.06 18.67
CA SER A 149 12.74 27.90 17.71
C SER A 149 12.43 29.38 17.89
N GLN A 150 11.16 29.72 18.11
CA GLN A 150 10.74 31.10 18.39
C GLN A 150 11.31 31.59 19.73
N PHE A 151 11.30 30.76 20.77
CA PHE A 151 11.79 31.10 22.11
C PHE A 151 13.30 31.36 22.11
N VAL A 152 14.06 30.57 21.36
CA VAL A 152 15.53 30.70 21.27
C VAL A 152 15.96 31.77 20.25
N GLY A 153 15.03 32.37 19.49
CA GLY A 153 15.32 33.35 18.45
C GLY A 153 16.04 32.76 17.22
N VAL A 154 16.04 31.42 17.07
CA VAL A 154 16.68 30.73 15.96
C VAL A 154 15.60 30.39 14.92
N GLN A 155 15.52 31.16 13.85
CA GLN A 155 14.82 30.74 12.64
C GLN A 155 15.66 29.65 11.94
N ARG A 156 15.51 28.42 12.36
CA ARG A 156 15.96 27.30 11.54
C ARG A 156 14.82 26.98 10.56
N PRO A 157 15.03 27.19 9.26
CA PRO A 157 14.16 26.54 8.29
C PRO A 157 14.30 25.02 8.60
N ILE A 158 13.19 24.34 8.81
CA ILE A 158 13.21 22.88 8.72
C ILE A 158 13.62 22.63 7.26
N GLU A 159 14.91 22.39 7.02
CA GLU A 159 15.39 21.98 5.70
C GLU A 159 14.70 20.65 5.41
N LYS A 160 13.55 20.72 4.72
CA LYS A 160 13.04 19.57 4.01
C LYS A 160 14.17 19.18 3.07
N LYS A 161 14.90 18.10 3.39
CA LYS A 161 15.88 17.53 2.46
C LYS A 161 15.17 17.45 1.11
N LYS A 162 15.71 18.18 0.12
CA LYS A 162 15.26 18.16 -1.27
C LYS A 162 15.71 16.87 -1.99
N GLU A 163 15.67 15.75 -1.32
CA GLU A 163 15.56 14.49 -2.03
C GLU A 163 14.14 14.48 -2.58
N LYS A 164 14.00 14.31 -3.90
CA LYS A 164 12.67 14.09 -4.51
C LYS A 164 11.92 13.14 -3.60
N PRO A 165 10.77 13.55 -3.03
CA PRO A 165 10.04 12.67 -2.15
C PRO A 165 9.83 11.36 -2.92
N PRO A 166 10.11 10.21 -2.33
CA PRO A 166 9.59 8.98 -2.87
C PRO A 166 8.10 9.20 -3.07
N ALA A 167 7.51 8.63 -4.10
CA ALA A 167 6.13 8.87 -4.49
C ALA A 167 5.21 9.03 -3.27
N VAL A 168 4.35 10.04 -3.30
CA VAL A 168 3.35 10.27 -2.24
C VAL A 168 2.44 9.05 -2.19
N GLU A 169 2.29 8.46 -1.01
CA GLU A 169 1.37 7.36 -0.78
C GLU A 169 0.00 7.92 -0.40
N HIS A 170 -1.04 7.57 -1.15
CA HIS A 170 -2.43 7.85 -0.79
C HIS A 170 -2.98 6.69 0.04
N LEU A 171 -3.37 6.99 1.28
CA LEU A 171 -3.93 6.01 2.21
C LEU A 171 -5.44 5.86 1.99
N SER A 172 -5.84 5.55 0.77
CA SER A 172 -7.23 5.46 0.33
C SER A 172 -7.96 4.33 1.04
N PRO A 173 -9.20 4.54 1.51
CA PRO A 173 -9.98 3.53 2.23
C PRO A 173 -10.68 2.54 1.28
N SER A 174 -10.90 2.88 0.01
CA SER A 174 -11.58 2.05 -0.98
C SER A 174 -10.85 1.99 -2.31
N ILE A 175 -11.20 1.00 -3.15
CA ILE A 175 -10.66 0.86 -4.51
C ILE A 175 -11.07 2.04 -5.39
N GLU A 176 -12.31 2.52 -5.21
CA GLU A 176 -12.85 3.66 -5.94
C GLU A 176 -12.07 4.95 -5.61
N ASP A 177 -11.79 5.20 -4.34
CA ASP A 177 -11.00 6.35 -3.90
C ASP A 177 -9.57 6.24 -4.45
N LEU A 178 -8.94 5.06 -4.34
CA LEU A 178 -7.60 4.79 -4.87
C LEU A 178 -7.52 5.05 -6.38
N ALA A 179 -8.53 4.59 -7.16
CA ALA A 179 -8.58 4.81 -8.59
C ALA A 179 -8.71 6.30 -8.93
N LYS A 180 -9.66 6.99 -8.28
CA LYS A 180 -9.91 8.42 -8.49
C LYS A 180 -8.69 9.28 -8.16
N GLU A 181 -8.04 9.02 -7.04
CA GLU A 181 -6.83 9.73 -6.63
C GLU A 181 -5.68 9.48 -7.61
N SER A 182 -5.46 8.22 -8.03
CA SER A 182 -4.43 7.87 -9.01
C SER A 182 -4.67 8.52 -10.38
N ILE A 183 -5.92 8.57 -10.83
CA ILE A 183 -6.30 9.23 -12.09
C ILE A 183 -6.10 10.74 -11.94
N LYS A 184 -6.58 11.35 -10.84
CA LYS A 184 -6.45 12.79 -10.57
C LYS A 184 -4.99 13.23 -10.52
N GLU A 185 -4.10 12.45 -9.91
CA GLU A 185 -2.67 12.72 -9.88
C GLU A 185 -2.06 12.75 -11.30
N ILE A 186 -2.45 11.80 -12.16
CA ILE A 186 -1.94 11.70 -13.51
C ILE A 186 -2.57 12.77 -14.43
N VAL A 187 -3.88 12.97 -14.34
CA VAL A 187 -4.65 13.91 -15.15
C VAL A 187 -4.38 15.36 -14.71
N GLY A 188 -4.13 15.60 -13.43
CA GLY A 188 -3.79 16.92 -12.90
C GLY A 188 -2.53 17.54 -13.52
N GLY A 189 -1.67 16.72 -14.14
CA GLY A 189 -0.58 17.17 -15.00
C GLY A 189 -0.97 17.50 -16.45
N VAL A 190 -2.22 17.21 -16.86
CA VAL A 190 -2.76 17.44 -18.21
C VAL A 190 -3.97 18.35 -18.06
N ASN A 191 -3.86 19.61 -18.41
CA ASN A 191 -4.94 20.61 -18.29
C ASN A 191 -6.12 20.41 -19.28
N ILE A 192 -6.52 19.14 -19.51
CA ILE A 192 -7.58 18.79 -20.46
C ILE A 192 -8.64 17.95 -19.74
N PRO A 193 -9.92 18.37 -19.75
CA PRO A 193 -11.00 17.59 -19.18
C PRO A 193 -11.14 16.22 -19.87
N PRO A 194 -11.45 15.13 -19.13
CA PRO A 194 -11.54 13.76 -19.68
C PRO A 194 -12.45 13.64 -20.92
N GLU A 195 -13.53 14.43 -20.99
CA GLU A 195 -14.48 14.42 -22.12
C GLU A 195 -13.86 14.95 -23.41
N ARG A 196 -12.84 15.81 -23.31
CA ARG A 196 -12.17 16.46 -24.45
C ARG A 196 -10.85 15.80 -24.82
N MET A 197 -10.43 14.78 -24.10
CA MET A 197 -9.18 14.08 -24.34
C MET A 197 -9.21 13.34 -25.67
N SER A 198 -8.14 13.47 -26.44
CA SER A 198 -7.86 12.67 -27.63
C SER A 198 -7.62 11.20 -27.26
N GLN A 199 -7.58 10.33 -28.27
CA GLN A 199 -7.24 8.93 -28.05
C GLN A 199 -5.81 8.76 -27.54
N GLU A 200 -4.88 9.53 -28.04
CA GLU A 200 -3.45 9.51 -27.67
C GLU A 200 -3.25 9.91 -26.21
N GLU A 201 -3.96 10.95 -25.76
CA GLU A 201 -3.91 11.41 -24.37
C GLU A 201 -4.47 10.36 -23.41
N ARG A 202 -5.59 9.71 -23.76
CA ARG A 202 -6.14 8.59 -22.97
C ARG A 202 -5.18 7.40 -22.91
N ILE A 203 -4.49 7.07 -24.02
CA ILE A 203 -3.49 6.00 -24.04
C ILE A 203 -2.34 6.34 -23.10
N ALA A 204 -1.83 7.57 -23.11
CA ALA A 204 -0.73 8.01 -22.25
C ALA A 204 -1.12 7.94 -20.74
N ILE A 205 -2.37 8.29 -20.40
CA ILE A 205 -2.88 8.15 -19.02
C ILE A 205 -2.97 6.67 -18.63
N ILE A 206 -3.52 5.82 -19.51
CA ILE A 206 -3.66 4.38 -19.27
C ILE A 206 -2.29 3.72 -19.13
N GLU A 207 -1.29 4.15 -19.90
CA GLU A 207 0.09 3.69 -19.75
C GLU A 207 0.63 3.99 -18.35
N LYS A 208 0.50 5.22 -17.87
CA LYS A 208 0.91 5.61 -16.52
C LYS A 208 0.16 4.87 -15.43
N LEU A 209 -1.17 4.71 -15.55
CA LEU A 209 -1.97 3.91 -14.62
C LEU A 209 -1.52 2.45 -14.60
N ASN A 210 -1.21 1.90 -15.78
CA ASN A 210 -0.65 0.56 -15.88
C ASN A 210 0.74 0.46 -15.27
N GLU A 211 1.60 1.45 -15.43
CA GLU A 211 2.91 1.53 -14.76
C GLU A 211 2.78 1.58 -13.24
N ASN A 212 1.80 2.30 -12.74
CA ASN A 212 1.50 2.39 -11.32
C ASN A 212 0.80 1.13 -10.75
N GLY A 213 0.51 0.11 -11.59
CA GLY A 213 -0.05 -1.16 -11.12
C GLY A 213 -1.56 -1.15 -10.87
N ILE A 214 -2.28 -0.08 -11.19
CA ILE A 214 -3.73 0.05 -10.93
C ILE A 214 -4.52 -1.10 -11.56
N PHE A 215 -4.14 -1.58 -12.74
CA PHE A 215 -4.79 -2.70 -13.42
C PHE A 215 -4.49 -4.09 -12.82
N LEU A 216 -3.79 -4.17 -11.68
CA LEU A 216 -3.70 -5.39 -10.86
C LEU A 216 -4.97 -5.61 -10.02
N LEU A 217 -5.77 -4.56 -9.79
CA LEU A 217 -7.03 -4.63 -9.07
C LEU A 217 -8.15 -5.13 -9.99
N LYS A 218 -9.03 -5.99 -9.47
CA LYS A 218 -10.21 -6.46 -10.20
C LYS A 218 -11.26 -5.34 -10.29
N GLY A 219 -12.08 -5.35 -11.33
CA GLY A 219 -13.14 -4.33 -11.51
C GLY A 219 -12.66 -2.92 -11.83
N ILE A 220 -11.37 -2.65 -11.74
CA ILE A 220 -10.79 -1.30 -11.93
C ILE A 220 -11.04 -0.73 -13.33
N VAL A 221 -11.18 -1.59 -14.34
CA VAL A 221 -11.42 -1.17 -15.73
C VAL A 221 -12.71 -0.37 -15.87
N SER A 222 -13.78 -0.77 -15.17
CA SER A 222 -15.06 -0.06 -15.14
C SER A 222 -14.90 1.35 -14.55
N ILE A 223 -14.20 1.47 -13.42
CA ILE A 223 -13.96 2.74 -12.74
C ILE A 223 -13.11 3.67 -13.63
N VAL A 224 -12.01 3.16 -14.20
CA VAL A 224 -11.15 3.94 -15.12
C VAL A 224 -11.93 4.38 -16.37
N ALA A 225 -12.79 3.52 -16.91
CA ALA A 225 -13.62 3.86 -18.08
C ALA A 225 -14.59 5.01 -17.76
N GLN A 226 -15.22 4.98 -16.61
CA GLN A 226 -16.11 6.03 -16.12
C GLN A 226 -15.35 7.35 -15.93
N GLU A 227 -14.24 7.35 -15.20
CA GLU A 227 -13.45 8.56 -14.92
C GLU A 227 -12.83 9.18 -16.19
N LEU A 228 -12.47 8.36 -17.20
CA LEU A 228 -11.94 8.83 -18.48
C LEU A 228 -13.02 9.06 -19.55
N CYS A 229 -14.30 9.02 -19.18
CA CYS A 229 -15.44 9.22 -20.10
C CYS A 229 -15.32 8.37 -21.37
N THR A 230 -15.04 7.05 -21.21
CA THR A 230 -14.88 6.10 -22.32
C THR A 230 -15.49 4.74 -21.98
N SER A 231 -15.50 3.81 -22.94
CA SER A 231 -16.00 2.45 -22.72
C SER A 231 -14.91 1.50 -22.20
N GLU A 232 -15.29 0.48 -21.43
CA GLU A 232 -14.38 -0.59 -20.97
C GLU A 232 -13.66 -1.28 -22.16
N ALA A 233 -14.38 -1.50 -23.27
CA ALA A 233 -13.81 -2.05 -24.49
C ALA A 233 -12.66 -1.18 -25.04
N SER A 234 -12.79 0.15 -24.92
CA SER A 234 -11.72 1.08 -25.29
C SER A 234 -10.52 0.97 -24.35
N ILE A 235 -10.74 0.82 -23.04
CA ILE A 235 -9.66 0.61 -22.05
C ILE A 235 -8.87 -0.66 -22.40
N TYR A 236 -9.54 -1.80 -22.64
CA TYR A 236 -8.87 -3.04 -23.05
C TYR A 236 -8.06 -2.90 -24.34
N ARG A 237 -8.60 -2.18 -25.32
CA ARG A 237 -7.90 -1.90 -26.58
C ARG A 237 -6.65 -1.04 -26.35
N TYR A 238 -6.71 -0.04 -25.45
CA TYR A 238 -5.57 0.82 -25.11
C TYR A 238 -4.52 0.04 -24.35
N LEU A 239 -4.89 -0.78 -23.38
CA LEU A 239 -3.98 -1.67 -22.66
C LEU A 239 -3.25 -2.63 -23.60
N SER A 240 -3.94 -3.16 -24.62
CA SER A 240 -3.31 -4.03 -25.62
C SER A 240 -2.28 -3.29 -26.46
N LYS A 241 -2.50 -2.00 -26.77
CA LYS A 241 -1.52 -1.17 -27.49
C LYS A 241 -0.28 -0.91 -26.63
N VAL A 242 -0.46 -0.57 -25.33
CA VAL A 242 0.63 -0.33 -24.37
C VAL A 242 1.51 -1.56 -24.22
N LYS A 243 0.94 -2.77 -24.18
CA LYS A 243 1.71 -4.03 -24.10
C LYS A 243 2.57 -4.27 -25.34
N LYS A 244 2.03 -4.05 -26.52
CA LYS A 244 2.76 -4.27 -27.80
C LYS A 244 3.96 -3.35 -27.98
N VAL A 245 3.89 -2.11 -27.51
CA VAL A 245 5.00 -1.14 -27.60
C VAL A 245 6.18 -1.53 -26.71
N ARG A 246 5.97 -2.33 -25.65
CA ARG A 246 7.04 -2.78 -24.74
C ARG A 246 7.73 -4.08 -25.16
N GLU A 247 7.08 -4.85 -26.06
CA GLU A 247 7.64 -6.11 -26.57
C GLU A 247 8.38 -5.93 -27.89
N SER A 248 8.33 -4.73 -28.49
CA SER A 248 9.07 -4.32 -29.68
C SER A 248 10.31 -3.49 -29.30
#